data_eabddc59cdde7e41e5fe0dd8f0ba5844
#
_entry.id   eabddc59cdde7e41e5fe0dd8f0ba5844
#
_cell.length_a   1.000
_cell.length_b   1.000
_cell.length_c   1.000
_cell.angle_alpha   90.00
_cell.angle_beta   90.00
_cell.angle_gamma   90.00
#
_symmetry.space_group_name_H-M   'P 1'
#
loop_
_entity.id
_entity.type
_entity.pdbx_description
1 polymer ?
#
loop_
_entity_poly.entity_id
_entity_poly.type
_entity_poly.pdbx_seq_one_letter_code
_entity_poly.pdbx_strand_id
1 'polypeptide(L)'
;RLRRRAWRLALAALAMGADEALEPGDAAIARVKAATGGQGAQLVLDVVGADATLAMAAAMGRTLGHITIVGLAGGVLPVNFYTVPHECSVCSPYWGSAGELAEVVALTQAGKIKLTTQRFSLDQAVAAYDKLHHGQIAGRAVVTPNG
;
A
#
# COMPACT_ATOMS: atom_id res chain seq x y z
N ARG A 1 -21.55 0.43 2.45
CA ARG A 1 -20.62 -0.36 1.57
C ARG A 1 -19.13 -0.05 1.86
N LEU A 2 -18.74 1.21 2.06
CA LEU A 2 -17.35 1.62 2.36
C LEU A 2 -16.79 0.99 3.64
N ARG A 3 -17.53 1.00 4.75
CA ARG A 3 -17.09 0.38 6.03
C ARG A 3 -16.78 -1.12 5.90
N ARG A 4 -17.57 -1.87 5.14
CA ARG A 4 -17.32 -3.31 4.92
C ARG A 4 -16.04 -3.56 4.10
N ARG A 5 -15.67 -2.66 3.21
CA ARG A 5 -14.44 -2.77 2.40
C ARG A 5 -13.20 -2.47 3.26
N ALA A 6 -13.23 -1.39 4.05
CA ALA A 6 -12.16 -1.04 4.98
C ALA A 6 -11.88 -2.16 5.97
N TRP A 7 -12.91 -2.76 6.57
CA TRP A 7 -12.78 -3.90 7.47
C TRP A 7 -12.11 -5.12 6.84
N ARG A 8 -12.45 -5.45 5.57
CA ARG A 8 -11.80 -6.56 4.86
C ARG A 8 -10.32 -6.31 4.60
N LEU A 9 -9.94 -5.08 4.26
CA LEU A 9 -8.54 -4.71 4.07
C LEU A 9 -7.76 -4.78 5.37
N ALA A 10 -8.34 -4.30 6.47
CA ALA A 10 -7.74 -4.40 7.80
C ALA A 10 -7.49 -5.84 8.22
N LEU A 11 -8.48 -6.73 8.06
CA LEU A 11 -8.31 -8.16 8.33
C LEU A 11 -7.25 -8.81 7.44
N ALA A 12 -7.18 -8.42 6.18
CA ALA A 12 -6.15 -8.93 5.26
C ALA A 12 -4.75 -8.50 5.70
N ALA A 13 -4.57 -7.24 6.11
CA ALA A 13 -3.29 -6.72 6.61
C ALA A 13 -2.82 -7.50 7.85
N LEU A 14 -3.70 -7.69 8.82
CA LEU A 14 -3.41 -8.47 10.04
C LEU A 14 -3.06 -9.93 9.71
N ALA A 15 -3.81 -10.56 8.80
CA ALA A 15 -3.55 -11.93 8.35
C ALA A 15 -2.21 -12.08 7.61
N MET A 16 -1.69 -10.99 7.03
CA MET A 16 -0.38 -10.93 6.36
C MET A 16 0.76 -10.52 7.31
N GLY A 17 0.50 -10.33 8.59
CA GLY A 17 1.51 -10.10 9.62
C GLY A 17 1.66 -8.63 10.04
N ALA A 18 0.72 -7.76 9.73
CA ALA A 18 0.70 -6.43 10.31
C ALA A 18 0.34 -6.51 11.80
N ASP A 19 1.04 -5.75 12.65
CA ASP A 19 0.75 -5.67 14.08
C ASP A 19 -0.58 -4.98 14.36
N GLU A 20 -0.90 -3.95 13.57
CA GLU A 20 -2.13 -3.19 13.67
C GLU A 20 -2.69 -2.82 12.29
N ALA A 21 -3.99 -2.65 12.21
CA ALA A 21 -4.68 -2.09 11.06
C ALA A 21 -5.61 -0.97 11.54
N LEU A 22 -5.42 0.21 11.00
CA LEU A 22 -6.10 1.43 11.45
C LEU A 22 -6.99 1.98 10.33
N GLU A 23 -8.12 2.56 10.68
CA GLU A 23 -8.89 3.35 9.72
C GLU A 23 -8.14 4.67 9.42
N PRO A 24 -8.06 5.09 8.15
CA PRO A 24 -7.40 6.35 7.78
C PRO A 24 -8.01 7.56 8.51
N GLY A 25 -7.16 8.49 8.95
CA GLY A 25 -7.57 9.74 9.60
C GLY A 25 -6.69 10.12 10.77
N ASP A 26 -7.08 11.18 11.48
CA ASP A 26 -6.30 11.77 12.57
C ASP A 26 -6.03 10.78 13.72
N ALA A 27 -6.98 9.89 14.00
CA ALA A 27 -6.82 8.85 15.00
C ALA A 27 -5.69 7.87 14.65
N ALA A 28 -5.52 7.54 13.35
CA ALA A 28 -4.42 6.70 12.89
C ALA A 28 -3.08 7.42 13.04
N ILE A 29 -3.01 8.70 12.69
CA ILE A 29 -1.81 9.54 12.86
C ILE A 29 -1.41 9.58 14.34
N ALA A 30 -2.37 9.86 15.23
CA ALA A 30 -2.14 9.89 16.67
C ALA A 30 -1.65 8.53 17.20
N ARG A 31 -2.26 7.42 16.73
CA ARG A 31 -1.87 6.07 17.14
C ARG A 31 -0.44 5.71 16.70
N VAL A 32 -0.05 6.04 15.46
CA VAL A 32 1.32 5.82 14.97
C VAL A 32 2.32 6.62 15.81
N LYS A 33 2.03 7.87 16.10
CA LYS A 33 2.89 8.69 16.98
C LYS A 33 3.00 8.12 18.38
N ALA A 34 1.88 7.69 18.96
CA ALA A 34 1.89 7.07 20.30
C ALA A 34 2.74 5.78 20.32
N ALA A 35 2.61 4.93 19.29
CA ALA A 35 3.38 3.70 19.18
C ALA A 35 4.89 3.93 18.99
N THR A 36 5.30 5.12 18.57
CA THR A 36 6.69 5.49 18.28
C THR A 36 7.26 6.51 19.27
N GLY A 37 6.70 6.61 20.47
CA GLY A 37 7.15 7.56 21.48
C GLY A 37 6.99 9.04 21.08
N GLY A 38 5.99 9.35 20.27
CA GLY A 38 5.70 10.70 19.77
C GLY A 38 6.48 11.11 18.52
N GLN A 39 7.46 10.31 18.09
CA GLN A 39 8.33 10.67 16.96
C GLN A 39 7.66 10.54 15.59
N GLY A 40 6.89 9.50 15.37
CA GLY A 40 6.34 9.11 14.07
C GLY A 40 7.07 7.93 13.43
N ALA A 41 6.59 7.49 12.28
CA ALA A 41 7.12 6.33 11.56
C ALA A 41 8.46 6.66 10.88
N GLN A 42 9.42 5.74 10.98
CA GLN A 42 10.71 5.87 10.29
C GLN A 42 10.58 5.70 8.79
N LEU A 43 9.72 4.78 8.36
CA LEU A 43 9.41 4.51 6.96
C LEU A 43 7.90 4.54 6.76
N VAL A 44 7.45 5.27 5.77
CA VAL A 44 6.06 5.30 5.33
C VAL A 44 6.00 4.89 3.86
N LEU A 45 5.18 3.88 3.55
CA LEU A 45 4.91 3.45 2.18
C LEU A 45 3.49 3.85 1.80
N ASP A 46 3.33 4.81 0.89
CA ASP A 46 2.03 5.16 0.33
C ASP A 46 1.80 4.37 -0.97
N VAL A 47 0.91 3.39 -0.90
CA VAL A 47 0.55 2.52 -2.03
C VAL A 47 -0.70 2.99 -2.78
N VAL A 48 -1.22 4.17 -2.46
CA VAL A 48 -2.38 4.80 -3.09
C VAL A 48 -1.99 6.01 -3.93
N GLY A 49 -1.24 6.96 -3.37
CA GLY A 49 -0.78 8.17 -4.05
C GLY A 49 -1.89 9.19 -4.28
N ALA A 50 -2.87 9.31 -3.39
CA ALA A 50 -3.90 10.35 -3.41
C ALA A 50 -3.54 11.48 -2.43
N ASP A 51 -4.03 12.70 -2.65
CA ASP A 51 -3.74 13.85 -1.78
C ASP A 51 -3.93 13.54 -0.30
N ALA A 52 -5.05 12.89 0.06
CA ALA A 52 -5.36 12.55 1.43
C ALA A 52 -4.37 11.54 2.04
N THR A 53 -3.93 10.54 1.29
CA THR A 53 -2.97 9.54 1.78
C THR A 53 -1.56 10.10 1.86
N LEU A 54 -1.18 10.95 0.91
CA LEU A 54 0.10 11.67 0.92
C LEU A 54 0.21 12.64 2.10
N ALA A 55 -0.84 13.41 2.38
CA ALA A 55 -0.91 14.27 3.57
C ALA A 55 -0.79 13.45 4.87
N MET A 56 -1.47 12.31 4.94
CA MET A 56 -1.36 11.39 6.07
C MET A 56 0.05 10.82 6.22
N ALA A 57 0.68 10.42 5.11
CA ALA A 57 2.05 9.91 5.10
C ALA A 57 3.05 10.94 5.68
N ALA A 58 2.93 12.21 5.27
CA ALA A 58 3.72 13.29 5.83
C ALA A 58 3.47 13.47 7.33
N ALA A 59 2.19 13.48 7.76
CA ALA A 59 1.83 13.65 9.15
C ALA A 59 2.27 12.48 10.06
N MET A 60 2.35 11.26 9.52
CA MET A 60 2.79 10.07 10.25
C MET A 60 4.31 9.92 10.32
N GLY A 61 5.04 10.48 9.36
CA GLY A 61 6.49 10.38 9.29
C GLY A 61 7.20 11.08 10.45
N ARG A 62 8.47 10.72 10.65
CA ARG A 62 9.33 11.37 11.65
C ARG A 62 10.44 12.19 11.00
N THR A 63 11.07 13.05 11.78
CA THR A 63 12.36 13.66 11.43
C THR A 63 13.38 12.58 11.10
N LEU A 64 14.19 12.81 10.04
CA LEU A 64 15.13 11.81 9.49
C LEU A 64 14.44 10.50 9.03
N GLY A 65 13.14 10.56 8.73
CA GLY A 65 12.37 9.44 8.19
C GLY A 65 12.46 9.34 6.67
N HIS A 66 11.69 8.42 6.12
CA HIS A 66 11.59 8.21 4.68
C HIS A 66 10.14 7.95 4.27
N ILE A 67 9.68 8.64 3.23
CA ILE A 67 8.36 8.45 2.62
C ILE A 67 8.56 7.93 1.20
N THR A 68 8.02 6.75 0.91
CA THR A 68 8.03 6.17 -0.44
C THR A 68 6.63 6.20 -1.02
N ILE A 69 6.46 6.87 -2.17
CA ILE A 69 5.20 6.99 -2.89
C ILE A 69 5.17 5.96 -4.01
N VAL A 70 4.47 4.86 -3.81
CA VAL A 70 4.30 3.76 -4.78
C VAL A 70 3.00 3.91 -5.58
N GLY A 71 1.99 4.52 -4.97
CA GLY A 71 0.66 4.69 -5.55
C GLY A 71 0.61 5.72 -6.69
N LEU A 72 -0.31 5.54 -7.63
CA LEU A 72 -0.43 6.33 -8.86
C LEU A 72 -1.80 7.02 -9.01
N ALA A 73 -2.46 7.37 -7.89
CA ALA A 73 -3.79 8.01 -7.97
C ALA A 73 -3.75 9.49 -8.38
N GLY A 74 -2.58 10.05 -8.67
CA GLY A 74 -2.43 11.42 -9.19
C GLY A 74 -2.46 12.53 -8.14
N GLY A 75 -2.33 12.19 -6.87
CA GLY A 75 -2.22 13.16 -5.78
C GLY A 75 -0.87 13.89 -5.79
N VAL A 76 -0.83 15.04 -5.11
CA VAL A 76 0.35 15.89 -4.98
C VAL A 76 0.74 16.01 -3.51
N LEU A 77 2.00 15.69 -3.19
CA LEU A 77 2.60 15.98 -1.89
C LEU A 77 3.44 17.25 -2.03
N PRO A 78 3.01 18.40 -1.47
CA PRO A 78 3.88 19.57 -1.38
C PRO A 78 5.05 19.26 -0.45
N VAL A 79 6.28 19.43 -0.93
CA VAL A 79 7.49 19.22 -0.12
C VAL A 79 8.16 20.56 0.15
N ASN A 80 8.09 21.00 1.38
CA ASN A 80 8.78 22.20 1.87
C ASN A 80 9.02 22.08 3.38
N PHE A 81 9.65 23.10 3.97
CA PHE A 81 10.02 23.12 5.38
C PHE A 81 8.87 22.86 6.37
N TYR A 82 7.61 23.14 5.97
CA TYR A 82 6.44 23.05 6.85
C TYR A 82 5.53 21.86 6.55
N THR A 83 5.69 21.19 5.41
CA THR A 83 4.73 20.19 4.94
C THR A 83 5.17 18.75 5.17
N VAL A 84 6.46 18.51 5.31
CA VAL A 84 7.02 17.20 5.64
C VAL A 84 7.90 17.30 6.89
N PRO A 85 8.15 16.22 7.63
CA PRO A 85 9.06 16.23 8.76
C PRO A 85 10.45 16.70 8.34
N HIS A 86 11.16 17.40 9.23
CA HIS A 86 12.50 17.92 8.93
C HIS A 86 13.46 16.78 8.54
N GLU A 87 14.28 17.02 7.52
CA GLU A 87 15.27 16.05 7.02
C GLU A 87 14.67 14.71 6.59
N CYS A 88 13.35 14.65 6.38
CA CYS A 88 12.68 13.48 5.82
C CYS A 88 12.93 13.41 4.32
N SER A 89 13.38 12.26 3.84
CA SER A 89 13.50 12.01 2.41
C SER A 89 12.16 11.53 1.82
N VAL A 90 11.87 11.98 0.60
CA VAL A 90 10.69 11.58 -0.17
C VAL A 90 11.15 10.98 -1.49
N CYS A 91 10.67 9.79 -1.81
CA CYS A 91 11.03 9.07 -3.02
C CYS A 91 9.79 8.54 -3.73
N SER A 92 9.78 8.62 -5.06
CA SER A 92 8.83 7.92 -5.92
C SER A 92 9.62 6.89 -6.74
N PRO A 93 9.59 5.59 -6.38
CA PRO A 93 10.32 4.56 -7.08
C PRO A 93 9.68 4.28 -8.44
N TYR A 94 10.49 3.87 -9.41
CA TYR A 94 10.03 3.47 -10.73
C TYR A 94 10.26 1.97 -10.90
N TRP A 95 9.16 1.19 -10.84
CA TRP A 95 9.17 -0.26 -11.04
C TRP A 95 10.24 -1.01 -10.22
N GLY A 96 10.83 -2.04 -10.81
CA GLY A 96 11.92 -2.82 -10.26
C GLY A 96 12.79 -3.39 -11.36
N SER A 97 13.95 -3.90 -11.00
CA SER A 97 14.87 -4.60 -11.89
C SER A 97 14.49 -6.08 -12.06
N ALA A 98 15.05 -6.73 -13.07
CA ALA A 98 14.91 -8.17 -13.26
C ALA A 98 15.47 -8.97 -12.07
N GLY A 99 16.55 -8.48 -11.44
CA GLY A 99 17.14 -9.07 -10.24
C GLY A 99 16.18 -9.05 -9.06
N GLU A 100 15.58 -7.90 -8.78
CA GLU A 100 14.58 -7.75 -7.71
C GLU A 100 13.33 -8.62 -7.96
N LEU A 101 12.90 -8.77 -9.21
CA LEU A 101 11.82 -9.68 -9.55
C LEU A 101 12.20 -11.14 -9.22
N ALA A 102 13.42 -11.56 -9.55
CA ALA A 102 13.90 -12.90 -9.22
C ALA A 102 13.92 -13.14 -7.70
N GLU A 103 14.34 -12.15 -6.92
CA GLU A 103 14.30 -12.20 -5.45
C GLU A 103 12.86 -12.33 -4.91
N VAL A 104 11.92 -11.55 -5.44
CA VAL A 104 10.50 -11.63 -5.06
C VAL A 104 9.92 -13.02 -5.39
N VAL A 105 10.28 -13.59 -6.54
CA VAL A 105 9.88 -14.96 -6.92
C VAL A 105 10.45 -15.98 -5.93
N ALA A 106 11.74 -15.88 -5.59
CA ALA A 106 12.38 -16.77 -4.62
C ALA A 106 11.74 -16.67 -3.22
N LEU A 107 11.45 -15.47 -2.75
CA LEU A 107 10.73 -15.23 -1.49
C LEU A 107 9.32 -15.82 -1.49
N THR A 108 8.64 -15.73 -2.63
CA THR A 108 7.29 -16.32 -2.80
C THR A 108 7.36 -17.86 -2.78
N GLN A 109 8.33 -18.46 -3.46
CA GLN A 109 8.56 -19.91 -3.44
C GLN A 109 8.94 -20.41 -2.06
N ALA A 110 9.70 -19.62 -1.29
CA ALA A 110 10.04 -19.92 0.10
C ALA A 110 8.86 -19.68 1.08
N GLY A 111 7.68 -19.29 0.60
CA GLY A 111 6.49 -19.02 1.42
C GLY A 111 6.58 -17.75 2.28
N LYS A 112 7.58 -16.89 2.06
CA LYS A 112 7.75 -15.63 2.78
C LYS A 112 6.79 -14.54 2.32
N ILE A 113 6.42 -14.58 1.03
CA ILE A 113 5.41 -13.69 0.44
C ILE A 113 4.20 -14.53 0.06
N LYS A 114 3.03 -14.11 0.50
CA LYS A 114 1.75 -14.75 0.17
C LYS A 114 0.96 -13.84 -0.75
N LEU A 115 0.51 -14.38 -1.88
CA LEU A 115 -0.29 -13.65 -2.85
C LEU A 115 -1.71 -14.24 -2.87
N THR A 116 -2.70 -13.37 -2.73
CA THR A 116 -4.10 -13.73 -3.00
C THR A 116 -4.38 -13.48 -4.47
N THR A 117 -4.75 -14.53 -5.22
CA THR A 117 -5.05 -14.43 -6.64
C THR A 117 -6.43 -15.01 -6.95
N GLN A 118 -7.09 -14.44 -7.96
CA GLN A 118 -8.29 -15.00 -8.59
C GLN A 118 -7.97 -15.27 -10.05
N ARG A 119 -8.11 -16.52 -10.48
CA ARG A 119 -7.84 -16.92 -11.86
C ARG A 119 -9.10 -16.77 -12.73
N PHE A 120 -8.87 -16.37 -13.96
CA PHE A 120 -9.88 -16.21 -15.00
C PHE A 120 -9.33 -16.83 -16.29
N SER A 121 -10.16 -17.46 -17.07
CA SER A 121 -9.80 -17.88 -18.44
C SER A 121 -9.76 -16.67 -19.38
N LEU A 122 -9.23 -16.85 -20.59
CA LEU A 122 -9.09 -15.76 -21.55
C LEU A 122 -10.45 -15.16 -21.95
N ASP A 123 -11.46 -15.99 -22.15
CA ASP A 123 -12.83 -15.57 -22.46
C ASP A 123 -13.50 -14.78 -21.33
N GLN A 124 -13.03 -14.94 -20.09
CA GLN A 124 -13.49 -14.20 -18.92
C GLN A 124 -12.73 -12.88 -18.68
N ALA A 125 -11.77 -12.51 -19.53
CA ALA A 125 -10.93 -11.32 -19.31
C ALA A 125 -11.76 -10.04 -19.13
N VAL A 126 -12.77 -9.81 -19.97
CA VAL A 126 -13.65 -8.63 -19.86
C VAL A 126 -14.39 -8.62 -18.52
N ALA A 127 -14.95 -9.76 -18.11
CA ALA A 127 -15.63 -9.87 -16.83
C ALA A 127 -14.67 -9.67 -15.64
N ALA A 128 -13.40 -10.07 -15.77
CA ALA A 128 -12.37 -9.79 -14.77
C ALA A 128 -12.09 -8.30 -14.63
N TYR A 129 -12.02 -7.55 -15.74
CA TYR A 129 -11.88 -6.09 -15.74
C TYR A 129 -13.08 -5.40 -15.08
N ASP A 130 -14.30 -5.82 -15.41
CA ASP A 130 -15.52 -5.29 -14.79
C ASP A 130 -15.52 -5.51 -13.27
N LYS A 131 -15.18 -6.70 -12.82
CA LYS A 131 -15.04 -7.01 -11.39
C LYS A 131 -13.96 -6.17 -10.72
N LEU A 132 -12.81 -5.95 -11.38
CA LEU A 132 -11.72 -5.12 -10.88
C LEU A 132 -12.18 -3.68 -10.73
N HIS A 133 -12.84 -3.11 -11.76
CA HIS A 133 -13.39 -1.75 -11.75
C HIS A 133 -14.39 -1.54 -10.59
N HIS A 134 -15.22 -2.52 -10.32
CA HIS A 134 -16.19 -2.47 -9.22
C HIS A 134 -15.62 -2.88 -7.85
N GLY A 135 -14.30 -3.14 -7.75
CA GLY A 135 -13.63 -3.53 -6.50
C GLY A 135 -14.10 -4.88 -5.95
N GLN A 136 -14.49 -5.81 -6.82
CA GLN A 136 -14.98 -7.14 -6.49
C GLN A 136 -13.87 -8.21 -6.53
N ILE A 137 -12.64 -7.82 -6.87
CA ILE A 137 -11.47 -8.70 -6.85
C ILE A 137 -10.82 -8.64 -5.46
N ALA A 138 -10.56 -9.81 -4.88
CA ALA A 138 -9.72 -9.93 -3.70
C ALA A 138 -8.30 -10.29 -4.14
N GLY A 139 -7.34 -9.41 -3.88
CA GLY A 139 -5.96 -9.58 -4.33
C GLY A 139 -5.76 -9.23 -5.80
N ARG A 140 -5.20 -10.15 -6.59
CA ARG A 140 -4.87 -9.96 -8.02
C ARG A 140 -5.75 -10.81 -8.92
N ALA A 141 -6.31 -10.21 -9.97
CA ALA A 141 -6.88 -10.96 -11.08
C ALA A 141 -5.76 -11.46 -11.99
N VAL A 142 -5.76 -12.74 -12.30
CA VAL A 142 -4.80 -13.38 -13.22
C VAL A 142 -5.57 -14.05 -14.34
N VAL A 143 -5.34 -13.62 -15.57
CA VAL A 143 -5.90 -14.28 -16.75
C VAL A 143 -4.92 -15.35 -17.21
N THR A 144 -5.38 -16.60 -17.31
CA THR A 144 -4.60 -17.76 -17.78
C THR A 144 -5.08 -18.16 -19.17
N PRO A 145 -4.30 -17.85 -20.23
CA PRO A 145 -4.75 -18.08 -21.62
C PRO A 145 -4.93 -19.57 -21.97
N ASN A 146 -4.20 -20.44 -21.29
CA ASN A 146 -4.17 -21.88 -21.59
C ASN A 146 -4.79 -22.75 -20.49
N GLY A 147 -5.65 -22.20 -19.66
CA GLY A 147 -6.36 -22.91 -18.59
C GLY A 147 -5.68 -22.86 -17.23
#